data_93f219df809eb6ed9d88cb9c5c365ea4
#
_entry.id   93f219df809eb6ed9d88cb9c5c365ea4
#
_cell.length_a   1.000
_cell.length_b   1.000
_cell.length_c   1.000
_cell.angle_alpha   90.00
_cell.angle_beta   90.00
_cell.angle_gamma   90.00
#
_symmetry.space_group_name_H-M   'P 1'
#
loop_
_entity.id
_entity.type
_entity.pdbx_description
1 polymer ?
#
loop_
_entity_poly.entity_id
_entity_poly.type
_entity_poly.pdbx_seq_one_letter_code
_entity_poly.pdbx_strand_id
1 'polypeptide(L)'
;MDMSEMFQVFRKEVEWAGRKLVLETGKIARQADGAVLATYGGTTVLAAVVFEKKPKPGLDFFPLTVNYQEKAFAAGKIPGGFFKREGRPSEKEILTSRLIDRPIRPLFHESYRNETLVVATTLAHDLENDPDIVAMIATSAALTISGVPFMGPIAGARVGYLDGKYVVNPTMAQLETSTLDLVVAGTKEGVLFSVCSRVGLTTNLPSR
;
A
#
# COMPACT_ATOMS: atom_id res chain seq x y z
N MET A 1 34.96 7.63 -10.62
CA MET A 1 33.52 7.88 -10.58
C MET A 1 33.04 7.39 -9.23
N ASP A 2 32.72 8.32 -8.36
CA ASP A 2 32.28 7.98 -7.00
C ASP A 2 30.91 7.29 -7.09
N MET A 3 30.72 6.15 -6.43
CA MET A 3 29.43 5.44 -6.42
C MET A 3 28.30 6.28 -5.84
N SER A 4 28.60 7.30 -5.06
CA SER A 4 27.61 8.25 -4.53
C SER A 4 26.98 9.13 -5.61
N GLU A 5 27.71 9.45 -6.69
CA GLU A 5 27.20 10.22 -7.84
C GLU A 5 26.29 9.38 -8.76
N MET A 6 26.39 8.04 -8.69
CA MET A 6 25.61 7.14 -9.52
C MET A 6 24.17 6.93 -8.99
N PHE A 7 23.91 7.27 -7.73
CA PHE A 7 22.62 7.03 -7.05
C PHE A 7 22.06 8.33 -6.48
N GLN A 8 21.17 8.97 -7.21
CA GLN A 8 20.36 10.05 -6.65
C GLN A 8 19.24 9.43 -5.81
N VAL A 9 19.45 9.37 -4.50
CA VAL A 9 18.46 8.90 -3.55
C VAL A 9 17.72 10.10 -2.98
N PHE A 10 16.39 10.11 -3.17
CA PHE A 10 15.52 11.10 -2.55
C PHE A 10 14.82 10.46 -1.37
N ARG A 11 14.81 11.16 -0.22
CA ARG A 11 14.21 10.69 1.02
C ARG A 11 13.37 11.80 1.64
N LYS A 12 12.15 11.45 2.05
CA LYS A 12 11.24 12.30 2.82
C LYS A 12 10.79 11.55 4.06
N GLU A 13 10.71 12.28 5.16
CA GLU A 13 10.25 11.78 6.44
C GLU A 13 9.11 12.65 6.95
N VAL A 14 8.11 12.00 7.55
CA VAL A 14 6.99 12.66 8.21
C VAL A 14 6.59 11.86 9.46
N GLU A 15 6.25 12.55 10.51
CA GLU A 15 5.63 11.92 11.66
C GLU A 15 4.13 11.77 11.39
N TRP A 16 3.62 10.54 11.48
CA TRP A 16 2.25 10.21 11.19
C TRP A 16 1.68 9.24 12.23
N ALA A 17 0.60 9.63 12.88
CA ALA A 17 -0.03 8.85 13.96
C ALA A 17 0.99 8.39 15.04
N GLY A 18 1.91 9.29 15.43
CA GLY A 18 2.93 9.04 16.47
C GLY A 18 4.09 8.14 16.04
N ARG A 19 4.23 7.83 14.73
CA ARG A 19 5.32 7.03 14.19
C ARG A 19 5.91 7.68 12.96
N LYS A 20 7.18 7.41 12.72
CA LYS A 20 7.89 7.93 11.55
C LYS A 20 7.49 7.14 10.29
N LEU A 21 7.00 7.85 9.28
CA LEU A 21 6.84 7.36 7.91
C LEU A 21 7.98 7.92 7.07
N VAL A 22 8.72 7.05 6.41
CA VAL A 22 9.84 7.40 5.52
C VAL A 22 9.54 6.89 4.12
N LEU A 23 9.68 7.75 3.13
CA LEU A 23 9.59 7.41 1.72
C LEU A 23 10.95 7.64 1.06
N GLU A 24 11.49 6.61 0.41
CA GLU A 24 12.76 6.66 -0.32
C GLU A 24 12.57 6.21 -1.77
N THR A 25 13.22 6.89 -2.70
CA THR A 25 13.27 6.49 -4.12
C THR A 25 14.66 6.63 -4.69
N GLY A 26 14.95 5.93 -5.80
CA GLY A 26 16.23 5.99 -6.52
C GLY A 26 17.27 4.98 -6.07
N LYS A 27 17.05 4.24 -4.97
CA LYS A 27 18.00 3.27 -4.41
C LYS A 27 17.75 1.85 -4.92
N ILE A 28 16.51 1.41 -4.93
CA ILE A 28 16.09 0.03 -5.24
C ILE A 28 15.15 0.04 -6.44
N ALA A 29 15.08 -1.07 -7.19
CA ALA A 29 14.21 -1.27 -8.35
C ALA A 29 14.34 -0.17 -9.43
N ARG A 30 15.57 0.21 -9.76
CA ARG A 30 15.89 1.33 -10.67
C ARG A 30 15.48 1.12 -12.14
N GLN A 31 15.14 -0.11 -12.52
CA GLN A 31 14.64 -0.43 -13.87
C GLN A 31 13.12 -0.24 -13.99
N ALA A 32 12.42 -0.09 -12.85
CA ALA A 32 11.02 0.24 -12.85
C ALA A 32 10.81 1.72 -13.24
N ASP A 33 9.67 2.04 -13.83
CA ASP A 33 9.31 3.42 -14.17
C ASP A 33 9.08 4.28 -12.92
N GLY A 34 8.60 3.67 -11.83
CA GLY A 34 8.51 4.27 -10.51
C GLY A 34 8.75 3.24 -9.42
N ALA A 35 9.60 3.57 -8.44
CA ALA A 35 9.83 2.70 -7.30
C ALA A 35 9.98 3.50 -6.02
N VAL A 36 9.28 3.09 -4.96
CA VAL A 36 9.32 3.73 -3.64
C VAL A 36 9.45 2.67 -2.56
N LEU A 37 10.41 2.87 -1.68
CA LEU A 37 10.55 2.13 -0.43
C LEU A 37 9.88 2.96 0.67
N ALA A 38 8.80 2.43 1.25
CA ALA A 38 8.11 3.06 2.36
C ALA A 38 8.40 2.31 3.65
N THR A 39 8.78 3.02 4.68
CA THR A 39 9.02 2.46 6.02
C THR A 39 8.15 3.19 7.03
N TYR A 40 7.39 2.44 7.81
CA TYR A 40 6.53 2.95 8.89
C TYR A 40 6.78 2.16 10.17
N GLY A 41 7.36 2.80 11.17
CA GLY A 41 7.92 2.07 12.32
C GLY A 41 9.00 1.10 11.86
N GLY A 42 8.84 -0.19 12.16
CA GLY A 42 9.72 -1.28 11.71
C GLY A 42 9.22 -2.02 10.46
N THR A 43 8.05 -1.66 9.93
CA THR A 43 7.49 -2.28 8.71
C THR A 43 7.96 -1.55 7.46
N THR A 44 8.50 -2.28 6.50
CA THR A 44 9.03 -1.72 5.23
C THR A 44 8.44 -2.45 4.03
N VAL A 45 7.93 -1.67 3.08
CA VAL A 45 7.33 -2.15 1.83
C VAL A 45 7.99 -1.47 0.64
N LEU A 46 8.38 -2.25 -0.36
CA LEU A 46 8.82 -1.77 -1.67
C LEU A 46 7.65 -1.82 -2.63
N ALA A 47 7.27 -0.69 -3.21
CA ALA A 47 6.35 -0.63 -4.34
C ALA A 47 7.11 -0.28 -5.62
N ALA A 48 6.91 -1.05 -6.68
CA ALA A 48 7.47 -0.83 -8.00
C ALA A 48 6.35 -0.78 -9.03
N VAL A 49 6.43 0.16 -9.95
CA VAL A 49 5.48 0.37 -11.04
C VAL A 49 6.20 0.28 -12.36
N VAL A 50 5.63 -0.50 -13.27
CA VAL A 50 6.08 -0.62 -14.66
C VAL A 50 4.88 -0.49 -15.57
N PHE A 51 5.01 0.20 -16.68
CA PHE A 51 3.95 0.33 -17.66
C PHE A 51 4.44 0.23 -19.09
N GLU A 52 3.60 -0.32 -19.96
CA GLU A 52 3.87 -0.37 -21.40
C GLU A 52 3.71 1.03 -22.02
N LYS A 53 4.63 1.41 -22.89
CA LYS A 53 4.61 2.74 -23.54
C LYS A 53 3.50 2.88 -24.59
N LYS A 54 2.95 1.76 -25.09
CA LYS A 54 1.89 1.74 -26.08
C LYS A 54 0.76 0.80 -25.65
N PRO A 55 -0.50 1.17 -25.88
CA PRO A 55 -1.61 0.26 -25.62
C PRO A 55 -1.56 -0.95 -26.54
N LYS A 56 -1.99 -2.11 -26.06
CA LYS A 56 -2.16 -3.30 -26.88
C LYS A 56 -3.37 -3.11 -27.83
N PRO A 57 -3.26 -3.45 -29.12
CA PRO A 57 -4.39 -3.34 -30.04
C PRO A 57 -5.59 -4.19 -29.59
N GLY A 58 -6.80 -3.64 -29.71
CA GLY A 58 -8.04 -4.37 -29.43
C GLY A 58 -8.47 -4.42 -27.98
N LEU A 59 -7.80 -3.72 -27.06
CA LEU A 59 -8.24 -3.59 -25.66
C LEU A 59 -9.15 -2.37 -25.50
N ASP A 60 -10.34 -2.62 -24.97
CA ASP A 60 -11.35 -1.61 -24.64
C ASP A 60 -11.37 -1.22 -23.14
N PHE A 61 -10.56 -1.91 -22.33
CA PHE A 61 -10.45 -1.67 -20.90
C PHE A 61 -9.01 -1.29 -20.48
N PHE A 62 -8.85 -0.76 -19.27
CA PHE A 62 -7.56 -0.46 -18.68
C PHE A 62 -6.97 -1.70 -17.97
N PRO A 63 -5.89 -2.31 -18.50
CA PRO A 63 -5.25 -3.49 -17.91
C PRO A 63 -4.30 -3.08 -16.77
N LEU A 64 -4.86 -2.80 -15.59
CA LEU A 64 -4.10 -2.58 -14.36
C LEU A 64 -4.02 -3.89 -13.57
N THR A 65 -2.81 -4.29 -13.23
CA THR A 65 -2.54 -5.44 -12.36
C THR A 65 -1.83 -4.95 -11.11
N VAL A 66 -2.38 -5.26 -9.95
CA VAL A 66 -1.78 -4.95 -8.65
C VAL A 66 -1.49 -6.25 -7.93
N ASN A 67 -0.22 -6.47 -7.60
CA ASN A 67 0.26 -7.61 -6.86
C ASN A 67 0.83 -7.14 -5.52
N TYR A 68 0.27 -7.63 -4.43
CA TYR A 68 0.79 -7.44 -3.09
C TYR A 68 1.33 -8.79 -2.57
N GLN A 69 2.50 -8.76 -1.93
CA GLN A 69 3.18 -9.96 -1.45
C GLN A 69 3.77 -9.75 -0.06
N GLU A 70 3.44 -10.64 0.86
CA GLU A 70 4.07 -10.75 2.18
C GLU A 70 5.07 -11.89 2.17
N LYS A 71 6.36 -11.58 2.21
CA LYS A 71 7.41 -12.59 2.24
C LYS A 71 7.62 -13.11 3.65
N ALA A 72 7.75 -14.43 3.81
CA ALA A 72 7.98 -15.05 5.12
C ALA A 72 9.23 -14.51 5.81
N PHE A 73 10.28 -14.19 5.04
CA PHE A 73 11.51 -13.60 5.59
C PHE A 73 11.30 -12.21 6.20
N ALA A 74 10.29 -11.45 5.75
CA ALA A 74 9.99 -10.12 6.30
C ALA A 74 9.64 -10.16 7.79
N ALA A 75 9.04 -11.27 8.24
CA ALA A 75 8.74 -11.54 9.66
C ALA A 75 9.79 -12.48 10.32
N GLY A 76 10.97 -12.66 9.71
CA GLY A 76 12.01 -13.56 10.21
C GLY A 76 11.62 -15.05 10.18
N LYS A 77 10.66 -15.43 9.32
CA LYS A 77 10.14 -16.79 9.24
C LYS A 77 10.59 -17.49 7.95
N ILE A 78 10.62 -18.82 8.00
CA ILE A 78 10.83 -19.67 6.83
C ILE A 78 9.44 -20.12 6.34
N PRO A 79 9.20 -20.15 5.02
CA PRO A 79 7.94 -20.66 4.48
C PRO A 79 7.59 -22.04 5.02
N GLY A 80 6.31 -22.26 5.34
CA GLY A 80 5.81 -23.52 5.82
C GLY A 80 5.76 -24.61 4.73
N GLY A 81 5.24 -25.79 5.09
CA GLY A 81 5.09 -26.91 4.19
C GLY A 81 6.37 -27.71 3.97
N PHE A 82 6.24 -28.81 3.21
CA PHE A 82 7.35 -29.75 2.95
C PHE A 82 8.48 -29.10 2.13
N PHE A 83 8.11 -28.32 1.10
CA PHE A 83 9.08 -27.74 0.17
C PHE A 83 9.80 -26.49 0.69
N LYS A 84 9.37 -25.91 1.82
CA LYS A 84 9.95 -24.67 2.39
C LYS A 84 10.04 -23.52 1.38
N ARG A 85 9.02 -23.37 0.53
CA ARG A 85 8.92 -22.35 -0.53
C ARG A 85 7.69 -21.50 -0.35
N GLU A 86 7.76 -20.25 -0.81
CA GLU A 86 6.58 -19.40 -1.00
C GLU A 86 5.62 -20.10 -1.97
N GLY A 87 4.36 -20.15 -1.59
CA GLY A 87 3.31 -20.79 -2.37
C GLY A 87 2.54 -19.82 -3.25
N ARG A 88 1.28 -20.16 -3.50
CA ARG A 88 0.32 -19.23 -4.13
C ARG A 88 0.03 -18.08 -3.16
N PRO A 89 -0.36 -16.88 -3.69
CA PRO A 89 -0.78 -15.79 -2.84
C PRO A 89 -1.87 -16.23 -1.84
N SER A 90 -1.73 -15.80 -0.60
CA SER A 90 -2.72 -16.02 0.44
C SER A 90 -3.99 -15.20 0.18
N GLU A 91 -5.09 -15.56 0.81
CA GLU A 91 -6.33 -14.78 0.74
C GLU A 91 -6.12 -13.32 1.18
N LYS A 92 -5.34 -13.10 2.25
CA LYS A 92 -4.96 -11.75 2.71
C LYS A 92 -4.24 -10.96 1.62
N GLU A 93 -3.26 -11.56 0.95
CA GLU A 93 -2.51 -10.90 -0.13
C GLU A 93 -3.40 -10.53 -1.32
N ILE A 94 -4.34 -11.41 -1.69
CA ILE A 94 -5.33 -11.14 -2.75
C ILE A 94 -6.26 -9.99 -2.35
N LEU A 95 -6.77 -10.00 -1.12
CA LEU A 95 -7.66 -8.95 -0.63
C LEU A 95 -6.94 -7.61 -0.51
N THR A 96 -5.70 -7.60 -0.04
CA THR A 96 -4.86 -6.39 0.03
C THR A 96 -4.53 -5.85 -1.36
N SER A 97 -4.24 -6.73 -2.34
CA SER A 97 -4.07 -6.30 -3.74
C SER A 97 -5.32 -5.56 -4.25
N ARG A 98 -6.51 -6.07 -3.94
CA ARG A 98 -7.79 -5.42 -4.31
C ARG A 98 -8.06 -4.15 -3.52
N LEU A 99 -7.63 -4.11 -2.25
CA LEU A 99 -7.71 -2.92 -1.39
C LEU A 99 -6.89 -1.76 -1.97
N ILE A 100 -5.73 -2.07 -2.57
CA ILE A 100 -4.87 -1.08 -3.23
C ILE A 100 -5.43 -0.72 -4.61
N ASP A 101 -5.86 -1.70 -5.42
CA ASP A 101 -6.35 -1.48 -6.79
C ASP A 101 -7.57 -0.56 -6.85
N ARG A 102 -8.54 -0.77 -5.97
CA ARG A 102 -9.82 -0.06 -6.03
C ARG A 102 -9.72 1.47 -5.91
N PRO A 103 -8.98 2.05 -4.97
CA PRO A 103 -8.86 3.50 -4.87
C PRO A 103 -7.97 4.13 -5.94
N ILE A 104 -7.02 3.40 -6.54
CA ILE A 104 -6.12 3.95 -7.55
C ILE A 104 -6.71 3.90 -8.96
N ARG A 105 -7.48 2.86 -9.29
CA ARG A 105 -8.02 2.63 -10.64
C ARG A 105 -8.85 3.80 -11.18
N PRO A 106 -9.78 4.43 -10.45
CA PRO A 106 -10.58 5.55 -10.94
C PRO A 106 -9.77 6.83 -11.15
N LEU A 107 -8.54 6.90 -10.66
CA LEU A 107 -7.66 8.07 -10.81
C LEU A 107 -6.81 8.04 -12.07
N PHE A 108 -6.96 7.05 -12.92
CA PHE A 108 -6.38 7.06 -14.25
C PHE A 108 -7.34 7.70 -15.25
N HIS A 109 -6.78 8.39 -16.24
CA HIS A 109 -7.59 9.00 -17.29
C HIS A 109 -8.35 7.94 -18.08
N GLU A 110 -9.62 8.20 -18.44
CA GLU A 110 -10.50 7.23 -19.11
C GLU A 110 -9.94 6.69 -20.43
N SER A 111 -9.15 7.48 -21.16
CA SER A 111 -8.51 7.06 -22.41
C SER A 111 -7.23 6.24 -22.22
N TYR A 112 -6.73 6.12 -20.99
CA TYR A 112 -5.50 5.38 -20.72
C TYR A 112 -5.75 3.85 -20.78
N ARG A 113 -5.02 3.16 -21.68
CA ARG A 113 -5.19 1.73 -21.96
C ARG A 113 -3.87 0.96 -21.95
N ASN A 114 -2.79 1.60 -21.47
CA ASN A 114 -1.50 0.94 -21.41
C ASN A 114 -1.48 -0.06 -20.25
N GLU A 115 -0.96 -1.24 -20.50
CA GLU A 115 -0.77 -2.24 -19.46
C GLU A 115 0.12 -1.68 -18.35
N THR A 116 -0.37 -1.73 -17.12
CA THR A 116 0.33 -1.19 -15.96
C THR A 116 0.39 -2.25 -14.87
N LEU A 117 1.59 -2.56 -14.43
CA LEU A 117 1.86 -3.52 -13.36
C LEU A 117 2.38 -2.77 -12.14
N VAL A 118 1.75 -3.01 -11.01
CA VAL A 118 2.17 -2.56 -9.69
C VAL A 118 2.51 -3.77 -8.84
N VAL A 119 3.71 -3.79 -8.29
CA VAL A 119 4.16 -4.84 -7.36
C VAL A 119 4.54 -4.20 -6.04
N ALA A 120 3.84 -4.54 -4.97
CA ALA A 120 4.13 -4.13 -3.61
C ALA A 120 4.61 -5.35 -2.82
N THR A 121 5.84 -5.32 -2.31
CA THR A 121 6.46 -6.43 -1.58
C THR A 121 6.87 -5.98 -0.19
N THR A 122 6.38 -6.68 0.83
CA THR A 122 6.79 -6.47 2.21
C THR A 122 8.19 -7.05 2.44
N LEU A 123 9.15 -6.20 2.78
CA LEU A 123 10.55 -6.57 3.00
C LEU A 123 10.92 -6.73 4.47
N ALA A 124 10.24 -6.00 5.35
CA ALA A 124 10.35 -6.12 6.80
C ALA A 124 8.99 -5.89 7.45
N HIS A 125 8.70 -6.61 8.53
CA HIS A 125 7.46 -6.49 9.29
C HIS A 125 7.77 -6.62 10.77
N ASP A 126 7.43 -5.57 11.54
CA ASP A 126 7.65 -5.51 12.99
C ASP A 126 6.57 -6.24 13.80
N LEU A 127 5.55 -6.82 13.15
CA LEU A 127 4.38 -7.45 13.75
C LEU A 127 3.49 -6.50 14.58
N GLU A 128 3.74 -5.20 14.50
CA GLU A 128 2.93 -4.16 15.14
C GLU A 128 2.15 -3.34 14.11
N ASN A 129 2.81 -2.99 12.99
CA ASN A 129 2.25 -2.14 11.96
C ASN A 129 1.82 -2.97 10.75
N ASP A 130 0.52 -2.98 10.43
CA ASP A 130 0.03 -3.73 9.27
C ASP A 130 0.65 -3.17 7.97
N PRO A 131 1.29 -4.01 7.15
CA PRO A 131 1.97 -3.57 5.94
C PRO A 131 1.02 -3.15 4.81
N ASP A 132 -0.28 -3.44 4.87
CA ASP A 132 -1.26 -3.12 3.84
C ASP A 132 -1.40 -1.60 3.60
N ILE A 133 -1.46 -0.81 4.69
CA ILE A 133 -1.53 0.66 4.62
C ILE A 133 -0.21 1.24 4.10
N VAL A 134 0.92 0.68 4.55
CA VAL A 134 2.24 1.08 4.07
C VAL A 134 2.38 0.80 2.57
N ALA A 135 1.89 -0.37 2.10
CA ALA A 135 1.86 -0.75 0.70
C ALA A 135 1.00 0.19 -0.16
N MET A 136 -0.15 0.61 0.36
CA MET A 136 -1.03 1.56 -0.32
C MET A 136 -0.34 2.93 -0.51
N ILE A 137 0.31 3.44 0.53
CA ILE A 137 1.06 4.71 0.46
C ILE A 137 2.26 4.59 -0.48
N ALA A 138 3.04 3.50 -0.37
CA ALA A 138 4.17 3.23 -1.25
C ALA A 138 3.75 3.16 -2.72
N THR A 139 2.63 2.48 -3.01
CA THR A 139 2.07 2.37 -4.36
C THR A 139 1.62 3.72 -4.90
N SER A 140 0.91 4.50 -4.08
CA SER A 140 0.49 5.85 -4.45
C SER A 140 1.68 6.75 -4.80
N ALA A 141 2.73 6.73 -3.98
CA ALA A 141 3.95 7.49 -4.23
C ALA A 141 4.68 6.99 -5.50
N ALA A 142 4.79 5.67 -5.69
CA ALA A 142 5.44 5.08 -6.86
C ALA A 142 4.70 5.43 -8.16
N LEU A 143 3.37 5.39 -8.18
CA LEU A 143 2.55 5.82 -9.32
C LEU A 143 2.73 7.30 -9.62
N THR A 144 2.79 8.15 -8.60
CA THR A 144 2.95 9.60 -8.77
C THR A 144 4.29 9.96 -9.43
N ILE A 145 5.36 9.23 -9.14
CA ILE A 145 6.69 9.50 -9.71
C ILE A 145 6.97 8.73 -11.00
N SER A 146 6.14 7.75 -11.38
CA SER A 146 6.37 6.87 -12.54
C SER A 146 6.15 7.55 -13.90
N GLY A 147 5.45 8.68 -13.92
CA GLY A 147 5.09 9.40 -15.15
C GLY A 147 3.84 8.86 -15.85
N VAL A 148 3.12 7.89 -15.30
CA VAL A 148 1.78 7.50 -15.78
C VAL A 148 0.78 8.64 -15.53
N PRO A 149 -0.30 8.77 -16.34
CA PRO A 149 -1.33 9.80 -16.14
C PRO A 149 -2.24 9.45 -14.96
N PHE A 150 -1.66 9.51 -13.77
CA PHE A 150 -2.29 9.23 -12.48
C PHE A 150 -2.68 10.53 -11.79
N MET A 151 -3.96 10.74 -11.54
CA MET A 151 -4.53 11.96 -10.92
C MET A 151 -4.53 11.90 -9.38
N GLY A 152 -3.66 11.06 -8.80
CA GLY A 152 -3.41 11.02 -7.36
C GLY A 152 -2.48 12.16 -6.89
N PRO A 153 -1.86 12.06 -5.71
CA PRO A 153 -1.75 10.85 -4.89
C PRO A 153 -3.00 10.50 -4.09
N ILE A 154 -3.08 9.25 -3.64
CA ILE A 154 -4.02 8.82 -2.60
C ILE A 154 -3.31 8.73 -1.25
N ALA A 155 -4.05 9.01 -0.20
CA ALA A 155 -3.71 8.65 1.17
C ALA A 155 -4.56 7.45 1.60
N GLY A 156 -4.02 6.65 2.52
CA GLY A 156 -4.74 5.53 3.11
C GLY A 156 -4.45 5.45 4.61
N ALA A 157 -5.45 5.09 5.40
CA ALA A 157 -5.31 4.92 6.84
C ALA A 157 -6.24 3.81 7.33
N ARG A 158 -5.81 3.13 8.39
CA ARG A 158 -6.68 2.24 9.16
C ARG A 158 -7.18 3.00 10.38
N VAL A 159 -8.44 2.87 10.71
CA VAL A 159 -9.07 3.54 11.85
C VAL A 159 -9.69 2.49 12.76
N GLY A 160 -9.27 2.52 14.01
CA GLY A 160 -9.87 1.74 15.10
C GLY A 160 -10.69 2.62 16.03
N TYR A 161 -11.49 2.00 16.88
CA TYR A 161 -12.23 2.65 17.95
C TYR A 161 -11.95 1.94 19.27
N LEU A 162 -11.25 2.63 20.18
CA LEU A 162 -10.75 2.13 21.45
C LEU A 162 -11.10 3.11 22.56
N ASP A 163 -11.66 2.61 23.64
CA ASP A 163 -11.96 3.42 24.87
C ASP A 163 -12.69 4.73 24.57
N GLY A 164 -13.67 4.70 23.64
CA GLY A 164 -14.45 5.86 23.29
C GLY A 164 -13.77 6.87 22.34
N LYS A 165 -12.59 6.51 21.76
CA LYS A 165 -11.83 7.38 20.86
C LYS A 165 -11.46 6.68 19.54
N TYR A 166 -11.43 7.47 18.46
CA TYR A 166 -10.88 7.01 17.21
C TYR A 166 -9.34 7.06 17.25
N VAL A 167 -8.73 5.97 16.82
CA VAL A 167 -7.27 5.81 16.72
C VAL A 167 -6.89 5.57 15.26
N VAL A 168 -5.97 6.38 14.75
CA VAL A 168 -5.44 6.23 13.38
C VAL A 168 -4.26 5.28 13.41
N ASN A 169 -4.27 4.31 12.50
CA ASN A 169 -3.27 3.25 12.39
C ASN A 169 -3.01 2.54 13.75
N PRO A 170 -4.04 1.96 14.36
CA PRO A 170 -3.84 1.19 15.58
C PRO A 170 -2.85 0.04 15.33
N THR A 171 -2.11 -0.36 16.36
CA THR A 171 -1.27 -1.56 16.29
C THR A 171 -2.12 -2.81 16.15
N MET A 172 -1.52 -3.91 15.69
CA MET A 172 -2.24 -5.20 15.58
C MET A 172 -2.85 -5.63 16.92
N ALA A 173 -2.13 -5.45 18.03
CA ALA A 173 -2.65 -5.74 19.37
C ALA A 173 -3.85 -4.82 19.74
N GLN A 174 -3.81 -3.55 19.37
CA GLN A 174 -4.93 -2.63 19.56
C GLN A 174 -6.14 -2.99 18.70
N LEU A 175 -5.93 -3.51 17.48
CA LEU A 175 -7.00 -3.96 16.61
C LEU A 175 -7.77 -5.17 17.18
N GLU A 176 -7.11 -6.04 17.96
CA GLU A 176 -7.80 -7.18 18.59
C GLU A 176 -8.90 -6.74 19.54
N THR A 177 -8.70 -5.65 20.26
CA THR A 177 -9.64 -5.07 21.23
C THR A 177 -10.54 -3.97 20.66
N SER A 178 -10.24 -3.51 19.44
CA SER A 178 -11.00 -2.46 18.77
C SER A 178 -12.40 -2.95 18.36
N THR A 179 -13.40 -2.09 18.59
CA THR A 179 -14.78 -2.34 18.11
C THR A 179 -15.01 -1.90 16.67
N LEU A 180 -14.05 -1.17 16.08
CA LEU A 180 -14.04 -0.74 14.69
C LEU A 180 -12.73 -1.18 14.03
N ASP A 181 -12.80 -1.72 12.83
CA ASP A 181 -11.67 -1.88 11.93
C ASP A 181 -12.10 -1.36 10.55
N LEU A 182 -11.71 -0.14 10.26
CA LEU A 182 -12.07 0.58 9.04
C LEU A 182 -10.82 1.00 8.29
N VAL A 183 -10.66 0.57 7.07
CA VAL A 183 -9.65 1.10 6.14
C VAL A 183 -10.31 2.13 5.23
N VAL A 184 -9.68 3.29 5.13
CA VAL A 184 -10.13 4.41 4.32
C VAL A 184 -9.02 4.82 3.37
N ALA A 185 -9.35 5.06 2.11
CA ALA A 185 -8.45 5.60 1.11
C ALA A 185 -9.12 6.72 0.32
N GLY A 186 -8.37 7.77 -0.01
CA GLY A 186 -8.90 8.91 -0.72
C GLY A 186 -7.84 9.89 -1.19
N THR A 187 -8.28 10.91 -1.89
CA THR A 187 -7.49 12.07 -2.30
C THR A 187 -7.74 13.24 -1.36
N LYS A 188 -7.08 14.36 -1.61
CA LYS A 188 -7.34 15.61 -0.89
C LYS A 188 -8.80 16.09 -1.05
N GLU A 189 -9.47 15.70 -2.11
CA GLU A 189 -10.83 16.15 -2.45
C GLU A 189 -11.92 15.30 -1.78
N GLY A 190 -11.62 14.04 -1.46
CA GLY A 190 -12.61 13.17 -0.82
C GLY A 190 -12.16 11.73 -0.64
N VAL A 191 -13.00 10.97 0.06
CA VAL A 191 -12.85 9.54 0.26
C VAL A 191 -13.29 8.81 -1.02
N LEU A 192 -12.40 8.01 -1.59
CA LEU A 192 -12.67 7.22 -2.79
C LEU A 192 -13.13 5.81 -2.44
N PHE A 193 -12.63 5.27 -1.32
CA PHE A 193 -12.84 3.89 -0.95
C PHE A 193 -12.77 3.70 0.57
N SER A 194 -13.67 2.87 1.09
CA SER A 194 -13.62 2.43 2.49
C SER A 194 -14.03 0.97 2.61
N VAL A 195 -13.36 0.23 3.50
CA VAL A 195 -13.69 -1.14 3.86
C VAL A 195 -13.75 -1.25 5.37
N CYS A 196 -14.87 -1.75 5.87
CA CYS A 196 -15.05 -2.04 7.28
C CYS A 196 -15.04 -3.55 7.51
N SER A 197 -14.06 -4.04 8.26
CA SER A 197 -13.92 -5.46 8.59
C SER A 197 -14.62 -5.82 9.90
N ARG A 198 -14.81 -4.84 10.79
CA ARG A 198 -15.46 -5.03 12.09
C ARG A 198 -16.24 -3.79 12.48
N VAL A 199 -17.51 -3.96 12.82
CA VAL A 199 -18.33 -2.94 13.48
C VAL A 199 -18.87 -3.58 14.77
N GLY A 200 -18.37 -3.13 15.92
CA GLY A 200 -18.99 -3.45 17.20
C GLY A 200 -20.32 -2.70 17.28
N LEU A 201 -21.41 -3.45 17.42
CA LEU A 201 -22.73 -2.87 17.71
C LEU A 201 -22.72 -2.25 19.11
N THR A 202 -22.18 -1.06 19.25
CA THR A 202 -22.49 -0.20 20.39
C THR A 202 -23.78 0.53 20.07
N THR A 203 -24.87 0.12 20.73
CA THR A 203 -26.22 0.68 20.63
C THR A 203 -26.36 2.13 21.14
N ASN A 204 -25.30 2.92 21.09
CA ASN A 204 -25.30 4.31 21.50
C ASN A 204 -24.62 5.21 20.46
N LEU A 205 -25.25 5.33 19.28
CA LEU A 205 -25.05 6.52 18.46
C LEU A 205 -25.94 7.62 19.05
N PRO A 206 -25.41 8.79 19.49
CA PRO A 206 -26.25 9.92 19.79
C PRO A 206 -26.96 10.32 18.49
N SER A 207 -28.27 10.29 18.52
CA SER A 207 -29.12 10.83 17.45
C SER A 207 -28.78 12.31 17.22
N ARG A 208 -28.31 12.62 16.03
CA ARG A 208 -28.36 13.96 15.46
C ARG A 208 -28.91 13.90 14.06
#